data_e7b88a0df320c93b23e34b6bef4ec6c8
#
_entry.id   e7b88a0df320c93b23e34b6bef4ec6c8
#
_cell.length_a   1.000
_cell.length_b   1.000
_cell.length_c   1.000
_cell.angle_alpha   90.00
_cell.angle_beta   90.00
_cell.angle_gamma   90.00
#
_symmetry.space_group_name_H-M   'P 1'
#
loop_
_entity.id
_entity.type
_entity.pdbx_description
1 polymer ?
#
loop_
_entity_poly.entity_id
_entity_poly.type
_entity_poly.pdbx_seq_one_letter_code
_entity_poly.pdbx_strand_id
1 'polypeptide(L)'
;FIQPSSVNGVDILWVIDTSGSMHRYDDRLLAGIETMLAALPPTNWRLVMISNDPSYAATESEFPLVPGDDIDDATSMYTIMGRGGVERGFEAVYEYITANPYAATWMRADAALLVVFVSDEEEQSYTVMPTVPDFTSWYSSLRGGSSFISSIVNQEPTISMCPWMVSSIDVGNRY
;
A
#
# COMPACT_ATOMS: atom_id res chain seq x y z
N PHE A 1 -14.79 -2.43 -28.38
CA PHE A 1 -13.76 -2.77 -27.38
C PHE A 1 -12.55 -1.90 -27.70
N ILE A 2 -12.32 -0.86 -26.91
CA ILE A 2 -11.07 -0.09 -27.04
C ILE A 2 -10.04 -0.87 -26.21
N GLN A 3 -9.09 -1.48 -26.88
CA GLN A 3 -7.96 -2.09 -26.22
C GLN A 3 -7.17 -0.95 -25.55
N PRO A 4 -6.92 -0.99 -24.25
CA PRO A 4 -6.06 0.00 -23.62
C PRO A 4 -4.74 0.06 -24.36
N SER A 5 -4.19 1.25 -24.53
CA SER A 5 -2.81 1.43 -25.00
C SER A 5 -1.92 0.50 -24.19
N SER A 6 -1.01 -0.22 -24.83
CA SER A 6 -0.15 -1.21 -24.20
C SER A 6 0.52 -0.64 -22.94
N VAL A 7 0.11 -1.16 -21.80
CA VAL A 7 0.69 -0.80 -20.52
C VAL A 7 2.10 -1.39 -20.45
N ASN A 8 3.09 -0.57 -20.19
CA ASN A 8 4.49 -1.00 -20.17
C ASN A 8 4.93 -1.43 -18.75
N GLY A 9 4.26 -2.46 -18.21
CA GLY A 9 4.56 -3.02 -16.90
C GLY A 9 3.60 -2.55 -15.81
N VAL A 10 3.92 -2.85 -14.55
CA VAL A 10 3.13 -2.47 -13.38
C VAL A 10 4.04 -1.89 -12.29
N ASP A 11 3.64 -0.76 -11.75
CA ASP A 11 4.19 -0.18 -10.53
C ASP A 11 3.26 -0.55 -9.38
N ILE A 12 3.80 -1.16 -8.34
CA ILE A 12 3.06 -1.71 -7.21
C ILE A 12 3.44 -0.91 -5.97
N LEU A 13 2.46 -0.34 -5.30
CA LEU A 13 2.63 0.37 -4.04
C LEU A 13 1.88 -0.39 -2.94
N TRP A 14 2.61 -1.01 -2.03
CA TRP A 14 2.06 -1.61 -0.83
C TRP A 14 2.02 -0.58 0.28
N VAL A 15 0.83 -0.38 0.83
CA VAL A 15 0.56 0.53 1.94
C VAL A 15 0.28 -0.32 3.16
N ILE A 16 1.26 -0.42 4.03
CA ILE A 16 1.26 -1.37 5.13
C ILE A 16 0.98 -0.63 6.42
N ASP A 17 0.00 -1.12 7.14
CA ASP A 17 -0.24 -0.74 8.51
C ASP A 17 0.95 -1.19 9.37
N THR A 18 1.60 -0.21 9.97
CA THR A 18 2.78 -0.41 10.82
C THR A 18 2.48 -0.18 12.30
N SER A 19 1.21 -0.21 12.68
CA SER A 19 0.75 -0.12 14.06
C SER A 19 1.16 -1.34 14.90
N GLY A 20 1.09 -1.18 16.23
CA GLY A 20 1.51 -2.25 17.14
C GLY A 20 0.69 -3.53 17.04
N SER A 21 -0.56 -3.46 16.60
CA SER A 21 -1.44 -4.63 16.39
C SER A 21 -0.95 -5.53 15.26
N MET A 22 -0.33 -4.94 14.24
CA MET A 22 0.18 -5.66 13.07
C MET A 22 1.42 -6.51 13.36
N HIS A 23 2.22 -6.23 14.39
CA HIS A 23 3.44 -7.00 14.68
C HIS A 23 3.24 -8.51 14.79
N ARG A 24 2.08 -8.95 15.25
CA ARG A 24 1.74 -10.38 15.31
C ARG A 24 1.59 -11.04 13.94
N TYR A 25 1.52 -10.24 12.89
CA TYR A 25 1.34 -10.71 11.51
C TYR A 25 2.60 -10.56 10.65
N ASP A 26 3.69 -9.98 11.18
CA ASP A 26 4.92 -9.72 10.43
C ASP A 26 5.41 -10.96 9.65
N ASP A 27 5.48 -12.12 10.30
CA ASP A 27 5.92 -13.37 9.65
C ASP A 27 4.97 -13.79 8.50
N ARG A 28 3.65 -13.59 8.69
CA ARG A 28 2.66 -13.93 7.66
C ARG A 28 2.69 -12.96 6.50
N LEU A 29 2.91 -11.69 6.80
CA LEU A 29 3.04 -10.65 5.79
C LEU A 29 4.26 -10.93 4.92
N LEU A 30 5.42 -11.19 5.52
CA LEU A 30 6.65 -11.52 4.78
C LEU A 30 6.51 -12.79 3.95
N ALA A 31 5.88 -13.84 4.48
CA ALA A 31 5.58 -15.05 3.71
C ALA A 31 4.62 -14.79 2.54
N GLY A 32 3.66 -13.88 2.72
CA GLY A 32 2.77 -13.42 1.65
C GLY A 32 3.51 -12.65 0.57
N ILE A 33 4.43 -11.77 0.94
CA ILE A 33 5.29 -11.02 0.03
C ILE A 33 6.18 -11.98 -0.78
N GLU A 34 6.82 -12.95 -0.12
CA GLU A 34 7.62 -13.98 -0.78
C GLU A 34 6.81 -14.74 -1.85
N THR A 35 5.60 -15.18 -1.47
CA THR A 35 4.69 -15.87 -2.39
C THR A 35 4.32 -15.00 -3.58
N MET A 36 4.08 -13.72 -3.34
CA MET A 36 3.76 -12.76 -4.41
C MET A 36 4.96 -12.53 -5.33
N LEU A 37 6.15 -12.27 -4.78
CA LEU A 37 7.37 -12.09 -5.59
C LEU A 37 7.63 -13.29 -6.49
N ALA A 38 7.46 -14.51 -5.97
CA ALA A 38 7.60 -15.74 -6.74
C ALA A 38 6.54 -15.90 -7.84
N ALA A 39 5.37 -15.27 -7.70
CA ALA A 39 4.27 -15.33 -8.66
C ALA A 39 4.31 -14.20 -9.70
N LEU A 40 5.05 -13.12 -9.45
CA LEU A 40 5.17 -12.02 -10.39
C LEU A 40 5.94 -12.45 -11.65
N PRO A 41 5.59 -11.90 -12.82
CA PRO A 41 6.32 -12.19 -14.04
C PRO A 41 7.79 -11.72 -13.91
N PRO A 42 8.74 -12.35 -14.61
CA PRO A 42 10.16 -12.05 -14.48
C PRO A 42 10.58 -10.69 -15.07
N THR A 43 9.63 -9.87 -15.50
CA THR A 43 9.90 -8.61 -16.18
C THR A 43 8.84 -7.55 -15.88
N ASN A 44 9.27 -6.28 -15.95
CA ASN A 44 8.37 -5.11 -16.04
C ASN A 44 7.47 -4.83 -14.83
N TRP A 45 7.89 -5.19 -13.62
CA TRP A 45 7.25 -4.70 -12.40
C TRP A 45 8.25 -3.93 -11.53
N ARG A 46 7.73 -3.04 -10.71
CA ARG A 46 8.42 -2.36 -9.61
C ARG A 46 7.52 -2.37 -8.39
N LEU A 47 8.07 -2.57 -7.21
CA LEU A 47 7.30 -2.61 -5.97
C LEU A 47 7.99 -1.77 -4.89
N VAL A 48 7.23 -0.90 -4.24
CA VAL A 48 7.65 -0.19 -3.03
C VAL A 48 6.63 -0.45 -1.93
N MET A 49 7.12 -0.57 -0.70
CA MET A 49 6.30 -0.61 0.50
C MET A 49 6.41 0.72 1.23
N ILE A 50 5.28 1.24 1.68
CA ILE A 50 5.20 2.45 2.49
C ILE A 50 4.35 2.22 3.73
N SER A 51 4.59 3.01 4.77
CA SER A 51 3.70 3.05 5.94
C SER A 51 2.33 3.63 5.56
N ASN A 52 1.28 3.16 6.23
CA ASN A 52 -0.05 3.77 6.16
C ASN A 52 -0.17 5.07 6.99
N ASP A 53 0.88 5.47 7.68
CA ASP A 53 0.96 6.78 8.32
C ASP A 53 1.48 7.83 7.32
N PRO A 54 0.69 8.87 6.96
CA PRO A 54 1.06 9.85 5.95
C PRO A 54 2.37 10.59 6.25
N SER A 55 2.72 10.77 7.53
CA SER A 55 3.94 11.47 7.94
C SER A 55 5.21 10.69 7.59
N TYR A 56 5.15 9.36 7.66
CA TYR A 56 6.23 8.49 7.21
C TYR A 56 6.22 8.32 5.69
N ALA A 57 5.06 8.06 5.11
CA ALA A 57 4.92 7.92 3.66
C ALA A 57 5.49 9.11 2.89
N ALA A 58 5.30 10.33 3.40
CA ALA A 58 5.85 11.55 2.80
C ALA A 58 7.39 11.60 2.74
N THR A 59 8.09 10.78 3.51
CA THR A 59 9.56 10.82 3.64
C THR A 59 10.26 9.51 3.32
N GLU A 60 9.54 8.43 3.10
CA GLU A 60 10.11 7.14 2.71
C GLU A 60 10.83 7.23 1.37
N SER A 61 12.02 6.67 1.31
CA SER A 61 12.96 6.90 0.21
C SER A 61 13.63 5.62 -0.32
N GLU A 62 12.98 4.48 -0.11
CA GLU A 62 13.53 3.20 -0.55
C GLU A 62 13.43 3.01 -2.06
N PHE A 63 14.44 2.41 -2.63
CA PHE A 63 14.41 2.01 -4.03
C PHE A 63 13.41 0.88 -4.24
N PRO A 64 12.72 0.86 -5.39
CA PRO A 64 11.77 -0.19 -5.67
C PRO A 64 12.46 -1.55 -5.80
N LEU A 65 11.81 -2.59 -5.29
CA LEU A 65 12.10 -3.96 -5.70
C LEU A 65 11.80 -4.14 -7.18
N VAL A 66 12.61 -4.93 -7.84
CA VAL A 66 12.53 -5.19 -9.28
C VAL A 66 12.66 -6.70 -9.56
N PRO A 67 12.36 -7.18 -10.78
CA PRO A 67 12.57 -8.56 -11.13
C PRO A 67 13.99 -9.04 -10.88
N GLY A 68 14.14 -10.06 -10.03
CA GLY A 68 15.41 -10.63 -9.60
C GLY A 68 15.73 -10.38 -8.12
N ASP A 69 15.06 -9.43 -7.49
CA ASP A 69 15.14 -9.24 -6.04
C ASP A 69 14.38 -10.34 -5.32
N ASP A 70 14.78 -10.64 -4.12
CA ASP A 70 14.27 -11.75 -3.32
C ASP A 70 13.60 -11.29 -2.01
N ILE A 71 13.29 -12.24 -1.14
CA ILE A 71 12.63 -11.96 0.14
C ILE A 71 13.55 -11.21 1.12
N ASP A 72 14.85 -11.35 1.02
CA ASP A 72 15.80 -10.64 1.89
C ASP A 72 15.81 -9.15 1.56
N ASP A 73 15.71 -8.78 0.27
CA ASP A 73 15.55 -7.40 -0.18
C ASP A 73 14.22 -6.82 0.30
N ALA A 74 13.13 -7.58 0.16
CA ALA A 74 11.80 -7.19 0.64
C ALA A 74 11.76 -7.05 2.17
N THR A 75 12.39 -7.95 2.91
CA THR A 75 12.49 -7.89 4.37
C THR A 75 13.27 -6.67 4.83
N SER A 76 14.35 -6.34 4.12
CA SER A 76 15.14 -5.14 4.38
C SER A 76 14.28 -3.89 4.21
N MET A 77 13.56 -3.76 3.09
CA MET A 77 12.63 -2.65 2.86
C MET A 77 11.55 -2.56 3.94
N TYR A 78 10.91 -3.67 4.29
CA TYR A 78 9.88 -3.72 5.33
C TYR A 78 10.42 -3.30 6.70
N THR A 79 11.64 -3.71 7.04
CA THR A 79 12.23 -3.46 8.37
C THR A 79 12.55 -2.00 8.61
N ILE A 80 12.94 -1.26 7.56
CA ILE A 80 13.32 0.15 7.67
C ILE A 80 12.16 1.13 7.50
N MET A 81 10.98 0.65 7.09
CA MET A 81 9.78 1.48 7.02
C MET A 81 9.48 2.19 8.33
N GLY A 82 8.98 3.40 8.23
CA GLY A 82 8.49 4.16 9.39
C GLY A 82 7.38 3.41 10.14
N ARG A 83 7.47 3.39 11.47
CA ARG A 83 6.49 2.72 12.33
C ARG A 83 5.55 3.76 12.94
N GLY A 84 4.35 3.85 12.40
CA GLY A 84 3.28 4.74 12.85
C GLY A 84 2.21 4.01 13.66
N GLY A 85 1.30 4.77 14.24
CA GLY A 85 0.10 4.26 14.92
C GLY A 85 -1.16 4.98 14.41
N VAL A 86 -1.13 5.39 13.15
CA VAL A 86 -2.23 6.12 12.50
C VAL A 86 -2.55 5.42 11.18
N GLU A 87 -3.76 4.88 11.08
CA GLU A 87 -4.23 4.08 9.96
C GLU A 87 -4.95 4.98 8.94
N ARG A 88 -4.18 5.76 8.16
CA ARG A 88 -4.67 6.69 7.14
C ARG A 88 -4.08 6.37 5.77
N GLY A 89 -4.37 5.17 5.28
CA GLY A 89 -3.78 4.63 4.06
C GLY A 89 -4.07 5.46 2.82
N PHE A 90 -5.28 6.03 2.68
CA PHE A 90 -5.60 6.89 1.53
C PHE A 90 -4.77 8.17 1.53
N GLU A 91 -4.62 8.81 2.70
CA GLU A 91 -3.76 9.99 2.83
C GLU A 91 -2.29 9.63 2.64
N ALA A 92 -1.84 8.47 3.12
CA ALA A 92 -0.47 8.01 2.92
C ALA A 92 -0.15 7.83 1.42
N VAL A 93 -1.04 7.22 0.64
CA VAL A 93 -0.88 7.13 -0.82
C VAL A 93 -0.84 8.50 -1.46
N TYR A 94 -1.75 9.39 -1.04
CA TYR A 94 -1.79 10.75 -1.58
C TYR A 94 -0.49 11.50 -1.30
N GLU A 95 -0.03 11.54 -0.06
CA GLU A 95 1.20 12.23 0.33
C GLU A 95 2.43 11.61 -0.38
N TYR A 96 2.51 10.29 -0.45
CA TYR A 96 3.59 9.63 -1.15
C TYR A 96 3.65 10.01 -2.64
N ILE A 97 2.54 9.97 -3.34
CA ILE A 97 2.51 10.24 -4.78
C ILE A 97 2.69 11.72 -5.10
N THR A 98 2.16 12.62 -4.25
CA THR A 98 2.11 14.06 -4.58
C THR A 98 3.21 14.88 -3.92
N ALA A 99 3.68 14.49 -2.74
CA ALA A 99 4.62 15.27 -1.95
C ALA A 99 6.00 14.60 -1.79
N ASN A 100 6.07 13.27 -1.85
CA ASN A 100 7.34 12.57 -1.72
C ASN A 100 8.13 12.64 -3.05
N PRO A 101 9.33 13.26 -3.06
CA PRO A 101 10.12 13.39 -4.30
C PRO A 101 10.61 12.04 -4.83
N TYR A 102 10.69 11.01 -4.00
CA TYR A 102 11.11 9.68 -4.40
C TYR A 102 10.11 8.99 -5.32
N ALA A 103 8.82 9.18 -5.09
CA ALA A 103 7.78 8.60 -5.93
C ALA A 103 8.00 8.92 -7.43
N ALA A 104 8.36 10.17 -7.75
CA ALA A 104 8.61 10.61 -9.12
C ALA A 104 9.86 9.97 -9.74
N THR A 105 10.77 9.40 -8.95
CA THR A 105 12.01 8.80 -9.47
C THR A 105 11.82 7.39 -10.01
N TRP A 106 10.81 6.67 -9.52
CA TRP A 106 10.62 5.26 -9.87
C TRP A 106 9.25 4.96 -10.52
N MET A 107 8.22 5.73 -10.21
CA MET A 107 6.88 5.53 -10.77
C MET A 107 6.86 5.93 -12.25
N ARG A 108 6.50 4.98 -13.11
CA ARG A 108 6.48 5.17 -14.57
C ARG A 108 5.13 5.70 -15.03
N ALA A 109 5.13 6.71 -15.89
CA ALA A 109 3.89 7.28 -16.41
C ALA A 109 3.12 6.35 -17.34
N ASP A 110 3.82 5.41 -17.98
CA ASP A 110 3.30 4.44 -18.96
C ASP A 110 3.05 3.04 -18.38
N ALA A 111 3.28 2.84 -17.07
CA ALA A 111 2.96 1.60 -16.37
C ALA A 111 1.56 1.67 -15.74
N ALA A 112 0.93 0.52 -15.54
CA ALA A 112 -0.20 0.41 -14.63
C ALA A 112 0.24 0.72 -13.20
N LEU A 113 -0.67 1.22 -12.38
CA LEU A 113 -0.43 1.48 -10.97
C LEU A 113 -1.38 0.62 -10.13
N LEU A 114 -0.81 -0.26 -9.33
CA LEU A 114 -1.53 -1.07 -8.35
C LEU A 114 -1.20 -0.58 -6.95
N VAL A 115 -2.21 -0.18 -6.18
CA VAL A 115 -2.09 -0.01 -4.74
C VAL A 115 -2.67 -1.21 -4.00
N VAL A 116 -1.95 -1.68 -2.97
CA VAL A 116 -2.39 -2.77 -2.10
C VAL A 116 -2.35 -2.28 -0.66
N PHE A 117 -3.51 -2.13 -0.05
CA PHE A 117 -3.62 -1.80 1.37
C PHE A 117 -3.55 -3.07 2.22
N VAL A 118 -2.76 -3.04 3.28
CA VAL A 118 -2.61 -4.14 4.23
C VAL A 118 -2.80 -3.61 5.64
N SER A 119 -3.89 -3.97 6.31
CA SER A 119 -4.19 -3.51 7.66
C SER A 119 -5.09 -4.51 8.40
N ASP A 120 -5.00 -4.54 9.72
CA ASP A 120 -5.94 -5.21 10.60
C ASP A 120 -6.96 -4.23 11.21
N GLU A 121 -6.92 -2.95 10.81
CA GLU A 121 -7.82 -1.90 11.27
C GLU A 121 -8.56 -1.19 10.12
N GLU A 122 -9.56 -0.37 10.45
CA GLU A 122 -10.33 0.43 9.50
C GLU A 122 -9.52 1.64 9.02
N GLU A 123 -9.70 2.01 7.78
CA GLU A 123 -9.09 3.17 7.18
C GLU A 123 -9.63 4.48 7.79
N GLN A 124 -8.75 5.35 8.29
CA GLN A 124 -9.10 6.50 9.13
C GLN A 124 -8.77 7.86 8.49
N SER A 125 -8.52 7.93 7.18
CA SER A 125 -8.27 9.21 6.48
C SER A 125 -9.46 10.16 6.61
N TYR A 126 -9.18 11.42 6.89
CA TYR A 126 -10.23 12.42 7.09
C TYR A 126 -9.87 13.83 6.60
N THR A 127 -8.63 14.09 6.22
CA THR A 127 -8.17 15.44 5.87
C THR A 127 -8.23 15.69 4.36
N VAL A 128 -7.48 14.92 3.57
CA VAL A 128 -7.34 15.13 2.13
C VAL A 128 -8.19 14.15 1.34
N MET A 129 -8.29 12.90 1.80
CA MET A 129 -9.06 11.83 1.16
C MET A 129 -10.08 11.25 2.14
N PRO A 130 -11.09 12.03 2.56
CA PRO A 130 -11.96 11.66 3.67
C PRO A 130 -12.93 10.53 3.35
N THR A 131 -13.14 10.20 2.07
CA THR A 131 -14.06 9.14 1.67
C THR A 131 -13.45 8.23 0.59
N VAL A 132 -13.97 7.01 0.52
CA VAL A 132 -13.61 6.06 -0.56
C VAL A 132 -13.86 6.65 -1.96
N PRO A 133 -14.99 7.32 -2.24
CA PRO A 133 -15.21 7.99 -3.51
C PRO A 133 -14.17 9.07 -3.84
N ASP A 134 -13.73 9.88 -2.86
CA ASP A 134 -12.71 10.90 -3.08
C ASP A 134 -11.40 10.25 -3.49
N PHE A 135 -10.95 9.24 -2.73
CA PHE A 135 -9.74 8.52 -3.03
C PHE A 135 -9.80 7.81 -4.39
N THR A 136 -10.84 7.05 -4.66
CA THR A 136 -10.96 6.28 -5.91
C THR A 136 -11.06 7.17 -7.14
N SER A 137 -11.74 8.32 -7.03
CA SER A 137 -11.84 9.30 -8.11
C SER A 137 -10.47 9.91 -8.45
N TRP A 138 -9.75 10.37 -7.43
CA TRP A 138 -8.41 10.90 -7.59
C TRP A 138 -7.45 9.83 -8.13
N TYR A 139 -7.39 8.67 -7.49
CA TYR A 139 -6.47 7.60 -7.83
C TYR A 139 -6.66 7.08 -9.26
N SER A 140 -7.92 6.90 -9.68
CA SER A 140 -8.25 6.48 -11.04
C SER A 140 -7.81 7.48 -12.11
N SER A 141 -7.70 8.76 -11.76
CA SER A 141 -7.24 9.80 -12.69
C SER A 141 -5.73 9.72 -13.01
N LEU A 142 -4.94 9.05 -12.15
CA LEU A 142 -3.48 9.03 -12.27
C LEU A 142 -2.98 8.27 -13.51
N ARG A 143 -3.70 7.26 -13.99
CA ARG A 143 -3.27 6.40 -15.10
C ARG A 143 -4.37 6.09 -16.13
N GLY A 144 -5.39 6.93 -16.21
CA GLY A 144 -6.37 6.85 -17.29
C GLY A 144 -7.04 5.48 -17.47
N GLY A 145 -7.38 4.76 -16.40
CA GLY A 145 -8.00 3.44 -16.43
C GLY A 145 -7.04 2.27 -16.21
N SER A 146 -5.75 2.56 -15.96
CA SER A 146 -4.74 1.56 -15.59
C SER A 146 -4.31 1.73 -14.12
N SER A 147 -5.22 2.21 -13.28
CA SER A 147 -5.07 2.28 -11.82
C SER A 147 -5.92 1.19 -11.18
N PHE A 148 -5.33 0.39 -10.32
CA PHE A 148 -5.96 -0.76 -9.67
C PHE A 148 -5.80 -0.66 -8.15
N ILE A 149 -6.82 -1.07 -7.41
CA ILE A 149 -6.85 -1.09 -5.95
C ILE A 149 -7.09 -2.52 -5.49
N SER A 150 -6.36 -2.94 -4.48
CA SER A 150 -6.56 -4.19 -3.77
C SER A 150 -6.38 -3.96 -2.27
N SER A 151 -6.94 -4.85 -1.45
CA SER A 151 -6.77 -4.79 -0.01
C SER A 151 -6.63 -6.18 0.60
N ILE A 152 -5.84 -6.27 1.65
CA ILE A 152 -5.67 -7.43 2.52
C ILE A 152 -6.07 -6.96 3.93
N VAL A 153 -7.29 -7.24 4.30
CA VAL A 153 -7.91 -6.72 5.53
C VAL A 153 -8.66 -7.82 6.26
N ASN A 154 -9.01 -7.59 7.52
CA ASN A 154 -9.86 -8.49 8.26
C ASN A 154 -11.25 -8.58 7.63
N GLN A 155 -11.74 -9.80 7.44
CA GLN A 155 -13.09 -10.04 6.92
C GLN A 155 -14.14 -10.15 8.02
N GLU A 156 -13.72 -10.47 9.24
CA GLU A 156 -14.60 -10.65 10.37
C GLU A 156 -14.20 -9.72 11.52
N PRO A 157 -15.20 -9.31 12.32
CA PRO A 157 -14.96 -8.52 13.51
C PRO A 157 -14.00 -9.24 14.45
N THR A 158 -12.81 -8.70 14.64
CA THR A 158 -11.91 -9.15 15.69
C THR A 158 -12.08 -8.27 16.92
N ILE A 159 -12.07 -8.89 18.10
CA ILE A 159 -12.03 -8.12 19.34
C ILE A 159 -10.66 -7.43 19.39
N SER A 160 -10.67 -6.10 19.31
CA SER A 160 -9.45 -5.31 19.48
C SER A 160 -8.81 -5.66 20.84
N MET A 161 -7.54 -5.97 20.83
CA MET A 161 -6.76 -6.17 22.05
C MET A 161 -6.37 -4.84 22.72
N CYS A 162 -6.73 -3.71 22.12
CA CYS A 162 -6.50 -2.38 22.68
C CYS A 162 -7.68 -1.98 23.57
N PRO A 163 -7.53 -1.96 24.91
CA PRO A 163 -8.64 -1.70 25.84
C PRO A 163 -9.23 -0.29 25.77
N TRP A 164 -8.58 0.62 25.07
CA TRP A 164 -9.00 1.99 24.84
C TRP A 164 -9.67 2.23 23.49
N MET A 165 -9.60 1.31 22.59
CA MET A 165 -10.38 1.35 21.34
C MET A 165 -11.77 0.81 21.61
N VAL A 166 -12.65 1.74 21.92
CA VAL A 166 -14.04 1.43 22.32
C VAL A 166 -14.84 1.16 21.11
N SER A 167 -14.78 0.25 20.39
CA SER A 167 -15.89 -0.01 19.45
C SER A 167 -15.53 -0.34 18.08
N SER A 168 -14.76 -0.78 17.55
CA SER A 168 -15.09 -1.36 16.28
C SER A 168 -14.20 -2.51 15.92
N ILE A 169 -14.73 -3.43 15.90
CA ILE A 169 -14.76 -4.47 14.97
C ILE A 169 -14.35 -3.95 13.61
N ASP A 170 -13.09 -4.05 13.36
CA ASP A 170 -12.57 -3.58 12.12
C ASP A 170 -12.63 -4.65 11.06
N VAL A 171 -13.55 -4.44 10.12
CA VAL A 171 -13.73 -5.32 8.96
C VAL A 171 -13.17 -4.71 7.68
N GLY A 172 -12.42 -3.62 7.79
CA GLY A 172 -11.81 -2.97 6.63
C GLY A 172 -12.81 -2.52 5.56
N ASN A 173 -13.98 -2.06 5.98
CA ASN A 173 -15.06 -1.69 5.03
C ASN A 173 -14.73 -0.48 4.14
N ARG A 174 -13.70 0.28 4.50
CA ARG A 174 -13.26 1.46 3.74
C ARG A 174 -12.10 1.20 2.79
N TYR A 175 -11.49 0.04 2.85
CA TYR A 175 -10.43 -0.33 1.91
C TYR A 175 -10.94 -0.92 0.61
#